data_6c011be851c76b80be172dc5a0e67561
#
_entry.id   6c011be851c76b80be172dc5a0e67561
#
_cell.length_a   1.000
_cell.length_b   1.000
_cell.length_c   1.000
_cell.angle_alpha   90.00
_cell.angle_beta   90.00
_cell.angle_gamma   90.00
#
_symmetry.space_group_name_H-M   'P 1'
#
loop_
_entity.id
_entity.type
_entity.pdbx_description
1 polymer ?
#
loop_
_entity_poly.entity_id
_entity_poly.type
_entity_poly.pdbx_seq_one_letter_code
_entity_poly.pdbx_strand_id
1 'polypeptide(L)' 'MPSIMQMNEQEFGYEIIRARRQMKISQAQLASKLGISIRTLESWERGIRHPSKPSQALIRLFIKSPEFVLKNLT' A
#
# COMPACT_ATOMS: atom_id res chain seq x y z
N MET A 1 2.37 -9.00 -17.17
CA MET A 1 2.38 -8.14 -16.01
C MET A 1 3.58 -8.45 -15.12
N PRO A 2 4.32 -7.45 -14.68
CA PRO A 2 5.48 -7.73 -13.85
C PRO A 2 5.06 -8.31 -12.50
N SER A 3 5.94 -9.12 -11.95
CA SER A 3 5.78 -9.63 -10.60
C SER A 3 5.81 -8.44 -9.61
N ILE A 4 5.09 -8.57 -8.50
CA ILE A 4 5.08 -7.55 -7.45
C ILE A 4 6.49 -7.26 -6.96
N MET A 5 7.38 -8.24 -7.01
CA MET A 5 8.78 -8.10 -6.60
C MET A 5 9.60 -7.26 -7.57
N GLN A 6 9.09 -7.08 -8.79
CA GLN A 6 9.79 -6.37 -9.85
C GLN A 6 9.16 -5.03 -10.20
N MET A 7 8.14 -4.62 -9.47
CA MET A 7 7.48 -3.35 -9.73
C MET A 7 8.40 -2.18 -9.42
N ASN A 8 8.38 -1.15 -10.29
CA ASN A 8 9.02 0.12 -9.98
C ASN A 8 8.12 0.89 -9.00
N GLU A 9 8.59 2.05 -8.52
CA GLU A 9 7.87 2.82 -7.51
C GLU A 9 6.49 3.27 -7.98
N GLN A 10 6.37 3.66 -9.26
CA GLN A 10 5.08 4.11 -9.78
C GLN A 10 4.09 2.96 -9.89
N GLU A 11 4.54 1.81 -10.37
CA GLU A 11 3.67 0.63 -10.46
C GLU A 11 3.24 0.18 -9.07
N PHE A 12 4.16 0.24 -8.12
CA PHE A 12 3.87 -0.10 -6.74
C PHE A 12 2.79 0.84 -6.17
N GLY A 13 2.94 2.14 -6.43
CA GLY A 13 1.97 3.14 -6.02
C GLY A 13 0.59 2.90 -6.61
N TYR A 14 0.52 2.59 -7.89
CA TYR A 14 -0.74 2.25 -8.55
C TYR A 14 -1.42 1.06 -7.90
N GLU A 15 -0.65 0.03 -7.56
CA GLU A 15 -1.21 -1.16 -6.95
C GLU A 15 -1.74 -0.90 -5.55
N ILE A 16 -1.08 0.00 -4.81
CA ILE A 16 -1.58 0.42 -3.50
C ILE A 16 -2.94 1.11 -3.66
N ILE A 17 -3.03 2.04 -4.62
CA ILE A 17 -4.28 2.76 -4.87
C ILE A 17 -5.38 1.80 -5.28
N ARG A 18 -5.06 0.86 -6.18
CA ARG A 18 -6.03 -0.11 -6.66
C ARG A 18 -6.58 -0.96 -5.52
N ALA A 19 -5.69 -1.48 -4.68
CA ALA A 19 -6.11 -2.30 -3.54
C ALA A 19 -6.94 -1.49 -2.55
N ARG A 20 -6.54 -0.25 -2.29
CA ARG A 20 -7.27 0.64 -1.39
C ARG A 20 -8.68 0.91 -1.90
N ARG A 21 -8.80 1.20 -3.20
CA ARG A 21 -10.11 1.46 -3.82
C ARG A 21 -10.99 0.21 -3.84
N GLN A 22 -10.38 -0.93 -4.07
CA GLN A 22 -11.09 -2.20 -4.02
C GLN A 22 -11.74 -2.40 -2.65
N MET A 23 -11.08 -1.97 -1.59
CA MET A 23 -11.59 -2.07 -0.23
C MET A 23 -12.46 -0.89 0.17
N LYS A 24 -12.61 0.10 -0.73
CA LYS A 24 -13.45 1.28 -0.50
C LYS A 24 -13.06 2.06 0.75
N ILE A 25 -11.75 2.17 0.99
CA ILE A 25 -11.24 2.94 2.13
C ILE A 25 -10.45 4.15 1.63
N SER A 26 -10.44 5.18 2.46
CA SER A 26 -9.73 6.41 2.16
C SER A 26 -8.23 6.25 2.44
N GLN A 27 -7.44 7.20 1.93
CA GLN A 27 -6.03 7.29 2.25
C GLN A 27 -5.82 7.38 3.75
N ALA A 28 -6.62 8.21 4.43
CA ALA A 28 -6.51 8.41 5.86
C ALA A 28 -6.79 7.10 6.60
N GLN A 29 -7.80 6.36 6.18
CA GLN A 29 -8.14 5.10 6.80
C GLN A 29 -7.02 4.07 6.64
N LEU A 30 -6.46 3.97 5.44
CA LEU A 30 -5.36 3.03 5.22
C LEU A 30 -4.12 3.44 5.99
N ALA A 31 -3.77 4.72 5.98
CA ALA A 31 -2.62 5.21 6.72
C ALA A 31 -2.75 4.89 8.20
N SER A 32 -3.94 5.11 8.77
CA SER A 32 -4.21 4.79 10.16
C SER A 32 -4.01 3.30 10.44
N LYS A 33 -4.53 2.45 9.57
CA LYS A 33 -4.37 1.00 9.71
C LYS A 33 -2.92 0.57 9.67
N LEU A 34 -2.14 1.19 8.79
CA LEU A 34 -0.73 0.85 8.65
C LEU A 34 0.17 1.50 9.70
N GLY A 35 -0.37 2.43 10.47
CA GLY A 35 0.42 3.13 11.48
C GLY A 35 1.39 4.14 10.90
N ILE A 36 1.05 4.73 9.76
CA ILE A 36 1.89 5.73 9.08
C ILE A 36 1.10 7.01 8.87
N SER A 37 1.80 8.09 8.54
CA SER A 37 1.13 9.35 8.24
C SER A 37 0.49 9.30 6.85
N ILE A 38 -0.55 10.10 6.67
CA ILE A 38 -1.20 10.24 5.35
C ILE A 38 -0.18 10.71 4.32
N ARG A 39 0.71 11.64 4.72
CA ARG A 39 1.74 12.15 3.83
C ARG A 39 2.68 11.06 3.33
N THR A 40 3.05 10.14 4.22
CA THR A 40 3.89 9.01 3.85
C THR A 40 3.17 8.12 2.82
N LEU A 41 1.92 7.78 3.09
CA LEU A 41 1.15 6.96 2.17
C LEU A 41 0.96 7.64 0.82
N GLU A 42 0.67 8.95 0.85
CA GLU A 42 0.53 9.72 -0.38
C GLU A 42 1.80 9.67 -1.22
N SER A 43 2.97 9.82 -0.57
CA SER A 43 4.25 9.73 -1.26
C SER A 43 4.45 8.39 -1.92
N TRP A 44 4.05 7.31 -1.26
CA TRP A 44 4.15 5.97 -1.83
C TRP A 44 3.21 5.81 -3.03
N GLU A 45 1.97 6.29 -2.89
CA GLU A 45 0.98 6.17 -3.96
C GLU A 45 1.38 6.98 -5.19
N ARG A 46 2.09 8.07 -4.99
CA ARG A 46 2.55 8.92 -6.10
C ARG A 46 3.89 8.46 -6.68
N GLY A 47 4.52 7.47 -6.08
CA GLY A 47 5.81 6.98 -6.55
C GLY A 47 6.98 7.91 -6.27
N ILE A 48 6.82 8.87 -5.34
CA ILE A 48 7.87 9.81 -4.97
C ILE A 48 8.86 9.14 -4.03
N ARG A 49 8.36 8.32 -3.13
CA ARG A 49 9.17 7.54 -2.18
C ARG A 49 8.67 6.11 -2.19
N HIS A 50 9.54 5.20 -1.82
CA HIS A 50 9.13 3.83 -1.62
C HIS A 50 9.30 3.44 -0.16
N PRO A 51 8.51 2.49 0.33
CA PRO A 51 8.58 2.07 1.73
C PRO A 51 9.95 1.46 2.07
N SER A 52 10.31 1.51 3.35
CA SER A 52 11.43 0.74 3.88
C SER A 52 11.15 -0.75 3.65
N LYS A 53 12.19 -1.59 3.76
CA LYS A 53 12.03 -3.02 3.51
C LYS A 53 10.94 -3.68 4.36
N PRO A 54 10.87 -3.43 5.68
CA PRO A 54 9.76 -4.00 6.46
C PRO A 54 8.39 -3.53 5.98
N SER A 55 8.28 -2.24 5.65
CA SER A 55 7.02 -1.69 5.16
C SER A 55 6.66 -2.26 3.79
N GLN A 56 7.67 -2.51 2.94
CA GLN A 56 7.42 -3.12 1.64
C GLN A 56 6.78 -4.50 1.77
N ALA A 57 7.23 -5.30 2.74
CA ALA A 57 6.66 -6.62 2.95
C ALA A 57 5.17 -6.53 3.29
N LEU A 58 4.81 -5.60 4.19
CA LEU A 58 3.43 -5.39 4.57
C LEU A 58 2.59 -4.87 3.40
N ILE A 59 3.13 -3.91 2.66
CA ILE A 59 2.42 -3.34 1.51
C ILE A 59 2.23 -4.38 0.41
N ARG A 60 3.23 -5.21 0.15
CA ARG A 60 3.08 -6.28 -0.84
C ARG A 60 1.97 -7.25 -0.43
N LEU A 61 1.90 -7.57 0.85
CA LEU A 61 0.83 -8.42 1.35
C LEU A 61 -0.52 -7.75 1.18
N PHE A 62 -0.59 -6.45 1.47
CA PHE A 62 -1.81 -5.67 1.29
C PHE A 62 -2.26 -5.68 -0.18
N ILE A 63 -1.34 -5.48 -1.11
CA ILE A 63 -1.67 -5.49 -2.54
C ILE A 63 -2.20 -6.85 -2.97
N LYS A 64 -1.61 -7.91 -2.46
CA LYS A 64 -1.98 -9.28 -2.80
C LYS A 64 -3.30 -9.70 -2.17
N SER A 65 -3.51 -9.33 -0.93
CA SER A 65 -4.68 -9.76 -0.14
C SER A 65 -5.14 -8.61 0.74
N PRO A 66 -5.72 -7.55 0.14
CA PRO A 66 -6.08 -6.36 0.92
C PRO A 66 -7.09 -6.67 2.01
N GLU A 67 -8.05 -7.54 1.73
CA GLU A 67 -9.06 -7.91 2.72
C GLU A 67 -8.42 -8.58 3.93
N PHE A 68 -7.50 -9.51 3.69
CA PHE A 68 -6.81 -10.22 4.76
C PHE A 68 -6.05 -9.25 5.66
N VAL A 69 -5.30 -8.32 5.04
CA VAL A 69 -4.49 -7.37 5.80
C VAL A 69 -5.38 -6.46 6.64
N LEU A 70 -6.42 -5.88 6.05
CA LEU A 70 -7.30 -4.98 6.78
C LEU A 70 -8.03 -5.67 7.91
N LYS A 71 -8.39 -6.94 7.72
CA LYS A 71 -9.07 -7.72 8.73
C LYS A 71 -8.17 -8.01 9.93
N ASN A 72 -6.87 -8.14 9.68
CA ASN A 72 -5.92 -8.55 10.72
C ASN A 72 -5.09 -7.39 11.30
N LEU A 73 -5.21 -6.20 10.75
CA LEU A 73 -4.59 -5.00 11.31
C LEU A 73 -5.63 -4.24 12.13
N THR A 74 -5.55 -4.38 13.41
CA THR A 74 -6.48 -3.68 14.31
C THR A 74 -5.78 -2.62 15.13
#